data_96759f5c165130377d9bd07e6bd5eef5
#
_entry.id   96759f5c165130377d9bd07e6bd5eef5
#
_cell.length_a   1.000
_cell.length_b   1.000
_cell.length_c   1.000
_cell.angle_alpha   90.00
_cell.angle_beta   90.00
_cell.angle_gamma   90.00
#
_symmetry.space_group_name_H-M   'P 1'
#
loop_
_entity.id
_entity.type
_entity.pdbx_description
1 polymer ?
#
loop_
_entity_poly.entity_id
_entity_poly.type
_entity_poly.pdbx_seq_one_letter_code
_entity_poly.pdbx_strand_id
1 'polypeptide(L)'
;MRAAHDEVVREHGRITNMKRTLLHSPPAFHALMEWYALRDTVQPFLGERLVSLFSHAISTENDCLVCSTFFRQIITESGEDPDRFKLDEREEAVVEFGRRLAKPFARVPNELFARLAATFSDEQIVALTAFGALMVATNVFNNALDVDLDGYLDPYRKDEATPAKGTA
;
A
#
# COMPACT_ATOMS: atom_id res chain seq x y z
N MET A 1 -13.78 3.60 23.60
CA MET A 1 -14.17 3.06 22.29
C MET A 1 -15.02 4.05 21.48
N ARG A 2 -16.18 4.54 21.94
CA ARG A 2 -17.00 5.49 21.14
C ARG A 2 -16.27 6.77 20.76
N ALA A 3 -15.55 7.43 21.67
CA ALA A 3 -14.82 8.68 21.36
C ALA A 3 -13.76 8.52 20.29
N ALA A 4 -12.96 7.44 20.34
CA ALA A 4 -11.97 7.13 19.30
C ALA A 4 -12.61 6.78 17.96
N HIS A 5 -13.76 6.10 17.97
CA HIS A 5 -14.56 5.83 16.78
C HIS A 5 -15.03 7.13 16.11
N ASP A 6 -15.60 8.04 16.90
CA ASP A 6 -16.18 9.30 16.39
C ASP A 6 -15.07 10.25 15.88
N GLU A 7 -13.89 10.20 16.48
CA GLU A 7 -12.69 10.92 16.02
C GLU A 7 -12.22 10.40 14.64
N VAL A 8 -12.13 9.08 14.46
CA VAL A 8 -11.72 8.45 13.19
C VAL A 8 -12.73 8.74 12.07
N VAL A 9 -14.03 8.71 12.35
CA VAL A 9 -15.05 9.07 11.35
C VAL A 9 -14.93 10.53 10.93
N ARG A 10 -14.65 11.42 11.88
CA ARG A 10 -14.50 12.85 11.62
C ARG A 10 -13.25 13.17 10.81
N GLU A 11 -12.12 12.50 11.09
CA GLU A 11 -10.82 12.76 10.46
C GLU A 11 -10.65 12.04 9.11
N HIS A 12 -11.21 10.84 8.99
CA HIS A 12 -10.97 9.96 7.84
C HIS A 12 -12.25 9.56 7.07
N GLY A 13 -13.40 10.16 7.39
CA GLY A 13 -14.67 10.03 6.69
C GLY A 13 -15.32 8.65 6.71
N ARG A 14 -14.56 7.55 6.81
CA ARG A 14 -15.05 6.16 6.80
C ARG A 14 -14.24 5.29 7.75
N ILE A 15 -14.94 4.45 8.53
CA ILE A 15 -14.30 3.39 9.31
C ILE A 15 -14.29 2.11 8.49
N THR A 16 -13.11 1.68 8.07
CA THR A 16 -12.87 0.40 7.40
C THR A 16 -12.79 -0.75 8.40
N ASN A 17 -12.92 -1.99 7.91
CA ASN A 17 -12.75 -3.20 8.74
C ASN A 17 -11.37 -3.22 9.42
N MET A 18 -10.30 -2.86 8.70
CA MET A 18 -8.96 -2.71 9.28
C MET A 18 -8.95 -1.74 10.47
N LYS A 19 -9.54 -0.54 10.31
CA LYS A 19 -9.58 0.45 11.39
C LYS A 19 -10.40 -0.04 12.59
N ARG A 20 -11.53 -0.73 12.35
CA ARG A 20 -12.32 -1.35 13.44
C ARG A 20 -11.49 -2.38 14.22
N THR A 21 -10.74 -3.22 13.51
CA THR A 21 -9.87 -4.22 14.13
C THR A 21 -8.77 -3.54 14.95
N LEU A 22 -8.11 -2.51 14.41
CA LEU A 22 -7.09 -1.73 15.12
C LEU A 22 -7.59 -1.03 16.38
N LEU A 23 -8.85 -0.59 16.41
CA LEU A 23 -9.45 0.08 17.58
C LEU A 23 -9.57 -0.81 18.83
N HIS A 24 -9.37 -2.13 18.71
CA HIS A 24 -9.21 -3.01 19.87
C HIS A 24 -7.91 -2.74 20.65
N SER A 25 -6.92 -2.06 20.04
CA SER A 25 -5.68 -1.63 20.69
C SER A 25 -5.34 -0.20 20.25
N PRO A 26 -5.68 0.83 21.06
CA PRO A 26 -5.35 2.22 20.74
C PRO A 26 -3.88 2.46 20.38
N PRO A 27 -2.87 1.88 21.08
CA PRO A 27 -1.48 2.03 20.65
C PRO A 27 -1.18 1.46 19.26
N ALA A 28 -1.77 0.30 18.91
CA ALA A 28 -1.61 -0.29 17.59
C ALA A 28 -2.28 0.57 16.50
N PHE A 29 -3.48 1.12 16.81
CA PHE A 29 -4.16 2.06 15.93
C PHE A 29 -3.28 3.27 15.61
N HIS A 30 -2.77 3.97 16.62
CA HIS A 30 -1.91 5.14 16.42
C HIS A 30 -0.65 4.80 15.61
N ALA A 31 0.03 3.69 15.95
CA ALA A 31 1.24 3.28 15.25
C ALA A 31 1.02 3.06 13.76
N LEU A 32 -0.07 2.39 13.34
CA LEU A 32 -0.35 2.14 11.93
C LEU A 32 -1.01 3.34 11.23
N MET A 33 -1.65 4.26 11.95
CA MET A 33 -2.20 5.50 11.37
C MET A 33 -1.12 6.54 11.04
N GLU A 34 0.12 6.40 11.52
CA GLU A 34 1.28 7.17 11.05
C GLU A 34 1.52 7.01 9.53
N TRP A 35 0.87 6.05 8.91
CA TRP A 35 0.82 5.91 7.45
C TRP A 35 0.40 7.22 6.76
N TYR A 36 -0.56 7.94 7.32
CA TYR A 36 -1.04 9.20 6.74
C TYR A 36 0.03 10.29 6.79
N ALA A 37 0.73 10.43 7.93
CA ALA A 37 1.82 11.40 8.08
C ALA A 37 2.98 11.09 7.13
N LEU A 38 3.35 9.82 6.98
CA LEU A 38 4.38 9.39 6.03
C LEU A 38 3.94 9.58 4.58
N ARG A 39 2.67 9.30 4.24
CA ARG A 39 2.11 9.58 2.91
C ARG A 39 2.23 11.06 2.60
N ASP A 40 1.82 11.94 3.51
CA ASP A 40 1.86 13.39 3.33
C ASP A 40 3.30 13.90 3.21
N THR A 41 4.28 13.19 3.77
CA THR A 41 5.72 13.47 3.60
C THR A 41 6.23 13.06 2.22
N VAL A 42 5.80 11.91 1.68
CA VAL A 42 6.30 11.41 0.39
C VAL A 42 5.54 11.97 -0.81
N GLN A 43 4.28 12.34 -0.65
CA GLN A 43 3.40 12.82 -1.73
C GLN A 43 3.95 14.06 -2.47
N PRO A 44 4.56 15.08 -1.82
CA PRO A 44 5.08 16.25 -2.52
C PRO A 44 6.15 15.95 -3.57
N PHE A 45 6.94 14.90 -3.38
CA PHE A 45 7.99 14.54 -4.35
C PHE A 45 7.65 13.32 -5.22
N LEU A 46 6.70 12.47 -4.84
CA LEU A 46 6.24 11.36 -5.68
C LEU A 46 5.06 11.74 -6.60
N GLY A 47 4.12 12.53 -6.08
CA GLY A 47 2.79 12.73 -6.67
C GLY A 47 1.81 11.61 -6.27
N GLU A 48 0.51 11.91 -6.30
CA GLU A 48 -0.56 10.99 -5.88
C GLU A 48 -0.54 9.66 -6.64
N ARG A 49 -0.31 9.74 -7.96
CA ARG A 49 -0.24 8.57 -8.83
C ARG A 49 0.82 7.59 -8.36
N LEU A 50 2.06 8.05 -8.20
CA LEU A 50 3.18 7.17 -7.86
C LEU A 50 3.11 6.67 -6.42
N VAL A 51 2.53 7.42 -5.48
CA VAL A 51 2.19 6.94 -4.13
C VAL A 51 1.24 5.75 -4.21
N SER A 52 0.21 5.82 -5.05
CA SER A 52 -0.75 4.74 -5.23
C SER A 52 -0.13 3.51 -5.90
N LEU A 53 0.67 3.70 -6.94
CA LEU A 53 1.38 2.61 -7.64
C LEU A 53 2.40 1.91 -6.74
N PHE A 54 3.17 2.66 -5.96
CA PHE A 54 4.12 2.14 -4.99
C PHE A 54 3.43 1.29 -3.91
N SER A 55 2.36 1.83 -3.33
CA SER A 55 1.58 1.15 -2.29
C SER A 55 0.88 -0.10 -2.84
N HIS A 56 0.32 -0.02 -4.07
CA HIS A 56 -0.26 -1.16 -4.76
C HIS A 56 0.76 -2.27 -5.01
N ALA A 57 1.97 -1.91 -5.48
CA ALA A 57 3.03 -2.86 -5.74
C ALA A 57 3.46 -3.62 -4.47
N ILE A 58 3.61 -2.92 -3.34
CA ILE A 58 3.90 -3.54 -2.04
C ILE A 58 2.76 -4.49 -1.64
N SER A 59 1.52 -4.03 -1.73
CA SER A 59 0.36 -4.79 -1.25
C SER A 59 0.07 -6.02 -2.09
N THR A 60 0.31 -5.95 -3.40
CA THR A 60 0.22 -7.10 -4.32
C THR A 60 1.32 -8.12 -4.02
N GLU A 61 2.55 -7.67 -3.79
CA GLU A 61 3.68 -8.56 -3.47
C GLU A 61 3.53 -9.25 -2.11
N ASN A 62 2.87 -8.60 -1.14
CA ASN A 62 2.53 -9.18 0.16
C ASN A 62 1.23 -10.00 0.16
N ASP A 63 0.58 -10.16 -0.99
CA ASP A 63 -0.69 -10.87 -1.13
C ASP A 63 -1.77 -10.38 -0.15
N CYS A 64 -1.83 -9.06 0.08
CA CYS A 64 -2.81 -8.44 0.96
C CYS A 64 -4.05 -8.02 0.18
N LEU A 65 -5.13 -8.82 0.29
CA LEU A 65 -6.39 -8.57 -0.41
C LEU A 65 -6.95 -7.17 -0.11
N VAL A 66 -7.00 -6.78 1.16
CA VAL A 66 -7.57 -5.49 1.60
C VAL A 66 -6.81 -4.33 0.98
N CYS A 67 -5.49 -4.29 1.14
CA CYS A 67 -4.68 -3.16 0.70
C CYS A 67 -4.52 -3.13 -0.83
N SER A 68 -4.29 -4.28 -1.48
CA SER A 68 -4.15 -4.32 -2.93
C SER A 68 -5.45 -3.88 -3.63
N THR A 69 -6.61 -4.32 -3.15
CA THR A 69 -7.91 -3.93 -3.69
C THR A 69 -8.20 -2.45 -3.45
N PHE A 70 -7.83 -1.90 -2.28
CA PHE A 70 -7.97 -0.48 -2.00
C PHE A 70 -7.18 0.40 -2.99
N PHE A 71 -5.92 0.05 -3.27
CA PHE A 71 -5.12 0.82 -4.24
C PHE A 71 -5.56 0.55 -5.69
N ARG A 72 -6.07 -0.63 -6.01
CA ARG A 72 -6.72 -0.89 -7.31
C ARG A 72 -7.91 0.04 -7.53
N GLN A 73 -8.75 0.26 -6.52
CA GLN A 73 -9.83 1.25 -6.60
C GLN A 73 -9.28 2.61 -6.99
N ILE A 74 -8.30 3.15 -6.25
CA ILE A 74 -7.74 4.49 -6.50
C ILE A 74 -7.20 4.59 -7.93
N ILE A 75 -6.45 3.60 -8.39
CA ILE A 75 -5.85 3.55 -9.72
C ILE A 75 -6.94 3.47 -10.78
N THR A 76 -7.95 2.64 -10.61
CA THR A 76 -9.07 2.51 -11.56
C THR A 76 -9.88 3.81 -11.63
N GLU A 77 -10.18 4.44 -10.50
CA GLU A 77 -10.92 5.70 -10.44
C GLU A 77 -10.12 6.89 -11.03
N SER A 78 -8.79 6.80 -11.08
CA SER A 78 -7.96 7.77 -11.81
C SER A 78 -7.96 7.56 -13.34
N GLY A 79 -8.62 6.50 -13.83
CA GLY A 79 -8.70 6.18 -15.24
C GLY A 79 -7.58 5.29 -15.77
N GLU A 80 -6.77 4.69 -14.88
CA GLU A 80 -5.70 3.78 -15.27
C GLU A 80 -6.09 2.31 -15.06
N ASP A 81 -5.46 1.42 -15.85
CA ASP A 81 -5.61 -0.03 -15.69
C ASP A 81 -4.60 -0.54 -14.62
N PRO A 82 -5.07 -1.04 -13.46
CA PRO A 82 -4.19 -1.50 -12.41
C PRO A 82 -3.35 -2.74 -12.75
N ASP A 83 -3.58 -3.37 -13.88
CA ASP A 83 -2.81 -4.52 -14.37
C ASP A 83 -1.87 -4.16 -15.55
N ARG A 84 -1.96 -2.93 -16.11
CA ARG A 84 -1.22 -2.49 -17.30
C ARG A 84 -0.73 -1.05 -17.22
N PHE A 85 0.22 -0.79 -16.33
CA PHE A 85 0.84 0.53 -16.22
C PHE A 85 1.85 0.77 -17.34
N LYS A 86 1.88 2.02 -17.83
CA LYS A 86 3.06 2.55 -18.51
C LYS A 86 3.84 3.37 -17.49
N LEU A 87 5.02 2.92 -17.14
CA LEU A 87 5.92 3.56 -16.19
C LEU A 87 7.07 4.21 -16.94
N ASP A 88 7.46 5.40 -16.52
CA ASP A 88 8.76 5.96 -16.89
C ASP A 88 9.88 5.35 -16.03
N GLU A 89 11.13 5.68 -16.33
CA GLU A 89 12.30 5.10 -15.64
C GLU A 89 12.33 5.40 -14.14
N ARG A 90 11.87 6.58 -13.72
CA ARG A 90 11.74 6.99 -12.32
C ARG A 90 10.66 6.19 -11.61
N GLU A 91 9.51 6.06 -12.23
CA GLU A 91 8.36 5.31 -11.71
C GLU A 91 8.69 3.82 -11.60
N GLU A 92 9.37 3.26 -12.60
CA GLU A 92 9.86 1.87 -12.55
C GLU A 92 10.76 1.63 -11.34
N ALA A 93 11.72 2.53 -11.07
CA ALA A 93 12.61 2.40 -9.93
C ALA A 93 11.85 2.43 -8.60
N VAL A 94 10.85 3.31 -8.45
CA VAL A 94 10.04 3.42 -7.24
C VAL A 94 9.14 2.20 -7.06
N VAL A 95 8.47 1.74 -8.11
CA VAL A 95 7.59 0.55 -8.06
C VAL A 95 8.40 -0.71 -7.78
N GLU A 96 9.58 -0.86 -8.42
CA GLU A 96 10.50 -1.97 -8.15
C GLU A 96 11.00 -1.94 -6.70
N PHE A 97 11.32 -0.76 -6.17
CA PHE A 97 11.71 -0.58 -4.78
C PHE A 97 10.59 -1.03 -3.83
N GLY A 98 9.35 -0.65 -4.09
CA GLY A 98 8.19 -1.11 -3.32
C GLY A 98 8.06 -2.64 -3.29
N ARG A 99 8.13 -3.29 -4.45
CA ARG A 99 8.13 -4.75 -4.55
C ARG A 99 9.30 -5.37 -3.77
N ARG A 100 10.45 -4.71 -3.76
CA ARG A 100 11.62 -5.21 -3.05
C ARG A 100 11.45 -5.12 -1.53
N LEU A 101 10.86 -4.05 -1.02
CA LEU A 101 10.57 -3.89 0.41
C LEU A 101 9.60 -4.97 0.92
N ALA A 102 8.69 -5.45 0.08
CA ALA A 102 7.73 -6.49 0.42
C ALA A 102 8.33 -7.92 0.50
N LYS A 103 9.56 -8.12 0.00
CA LYS A 103 10.23 -9.42 0.05
C LYS A 103 10.80 -9.71 1.44
N PRO A 104 10.83 -10.99 1.87
CA PRO A 104 11.58 -11.39 3.06
C PRO A 104 13.04 -10.94 2.96
N PHE A 105 13.56 -10.41 4.07
CA PHE A 105 14.95 -9.90 4.13
C PHE A 105 15.26 -8.83 3.08
N ALA A 106 14.38 -7.86 2.92
CA ALA A 106 14.42 -6.80 1.92
C ALA A 106 15.80 -6.10 1.79
N ARG A 107 16.73 -6.72 1.07
CA ARG A 107 17.98 -6.07 0.65
C ARG A 107 17.77 -5.43 -0.71
N VAL A 108 18.00 -4.14 -0.79
CA VAL A 108 17.89 -3.39 -2.03
C VAL A 108 19.18 -3.63 -2.84
N PRO A 109 19.12 -4.11 -4.09
CA PRO A 109 20.27 -4.23 -4.96
C PRO A 109 20.96 -2.86 -5.17
N ASN A 110 22.29 -2.84 -5.25
CA ASN A 110 23.05 -1.60 -5.44
C ASN A 110 22.62 -0.82 -6.69
N GLU A 111 22.29 -1.50 -7.77
CA GLU A 111 21.79 -0.88 -9.02
C GLU A 111 20.47 -0.15 -8.81
N LEU A 112 19.52 -0.78 -8.11
CA LEU A 112 18.25 -0.15 -7.80
C LEU A 112 18.44 1.04 -6.86
N PHE A 113 19.30 0.90 -5.85
CA PHE A 113 19.63 2.00 -4.95
C PHE A 113 20.27 3.17 -5.69
N ALA A 114 21.17 2.91 -6.63
CA ALA A 114 21.79 3.95 -7.46
C ALA A 114 20.77 4.69 -8.33
N ARG A 115 19.77 4.00 -8.90
CA ARG A 115 18.65 4.63 -9.65
C ARG A 115 17.82 5.55 -8.75
N LEU A 116 17.54 5.13 -7.53
CA LEU A 116 16.83 5.97 -6.55
C LEU A 116 17.68 7.19 -6.16
N ALA A 117 18.95 7.00 -5.83
CA ALA A 117 19.87 8.08 -5.44
C ALA A 117 20.16 9.08 -6.56
N ALA A 118 20.00 8.70 -7.82
CA ALA A 118 20.08 9.62 -8.95
C ALA A 118 18.88 10.57 -9.04
N THR A 119 17.76 10.24 -8.39
CA THR A 119 16.50 10.97 -8.52
C THR A 119 16.05 11.64 -7.22
N PHE A 120 16.36 11.02 -6.08
CA PHE A 120 15.87 11.42 -4.76
C PHE A 120 17.03 11.74 -3.82
N SER A 121 16.83 12.70 -2.92
CA SER A 121 17.76 12.97 -1.81
C SER A 121 17.75 11.83 -0.79
N ASP A 122 18.79 11.77 0.05
CA ASP A 122 18.89 10.79 1.14
C ASP A 122 17.67 10.89 2.08
N GLU A 123 17.22 12.10 2.39
CA GLU A 123 16.02 12.34 3.20
C GLU A 123 14.76 11.75 2.54
N GLN A 124 14.60 11.96 1.24
CA GLN A 124 13.47 11.41 0.47
C GLN A 124 13.50 9.88 0.41
N ILE A 125 14.69 9.29 0.24
CA ILE A 125 14.86 7.82 0.24
C ILE A 125 14.53 7.25 1.62
N VAL A 126 14.93 7.91 2.71
CA VAL A 126 14.60 7.49 4.08
C VAL A 126 13.08 7.56 4.31
N ALA A 127 12.44 8.68 3.92
CA ALA A 127 10.98 8.84 4.04
C ALA A 127 10.22 7.79 3.22
N LEU A 128 10.63 7.55 1.97
CA LEU A 128 10.04 6.54 1.10
C LEU A 128 10.21 5.12 1.68
N THR A 129 11.38 4.82 2.25
CA THR A 129 11.64 3.54 2.90
C THR A 129 10.75 3.33 4.12
N ALA A 130 10.62 4.35 4.98
CA ALA A 130 9.75 4.30 6.16
C ALA A 130 8.28 4.13 5.76
N PHE A 131 7.81 4.86 4.76
CA PHE A 131 6.46 4.73 4.21
C PHE A 131 6.20 3.32 3.69
N GLY A 132 7.11 2.76 2.88
CA GLY A 132 6.99 1.40 2.37
C GLY A 132 7.04 0.34 3.45
N ALA A 133 7.91 0.49 4.46
CA ALA A 133 7.98 -0.43 5.60
C ALA A 133 6.68 -0.44 6.41
N LEU A 134 6.05 0.73 6.61
CA LEU A 134 4.77 0.82 7.29
C LEU A 134 3.63 0.21 6.46
N MET A 135 3.69 0.32 5.12
CA MET A 135 2.79 -0.43 4.23
C MET A 135 2.93 -1.94 4.41
N VAL A 136 4.15 -2.46 4.47
CA VAL A 136 4.39 -3.90 4.74
C VAL A 136 3.81 -4.30 6.09
N ALA A 137 4.05 -3.51 7.15
CA ALA A 137 3.48 -3.76 8.48
C ALA A 137 1.94 -3.79 8.46
N THR A 138 1.31 -2.87 7.73
CA THR A 138 -0.14 -2.83 7.55
C THR A 138 -0.66 -4.06 6.82
N ASN A 139 0.03 -4.50 5.77
CA ASN A 139 -0.32 -5.72 5.03
C ASN A 139 -0.22 -6.97 5.92
N VAL A 140 0.88 -7.08 6.68
CA VAL A 140 1.07 -8.17 7.65
C VAL A 140 -0.05 -8.19 8.70
N PHE A 141 -0.45 -7.02 9.22
CA PHE A 141 -1.56 -6.91 10.18
C PHE A 141 -2.86 -7.44 9.58
N ASN A 142 -3.23 -7.00 8.37
CA ASN A 142 -4.46 -7.44 7.71
C ASN A 142 -4.46 -8.95 7.41
N ASN A 143 -3.35 -9.47 6.90
CA ASN A 143 -3.23 -10.89 6.56
C ASN A 143 -3.21 -11.79 7.80
N ALA A 144 -2.49 -11.38 8.86
CA ALA A 144 -2.38 -12.17 10.09
C ALA A 144 -3.69 -12.28 10.88
N LEU A 145 -4.57 -11.28 10.75
CA LEU A 145 -5.86 -11.24 11.44
C LEU A 145 -7.05 -11.55 10.51
N ASP A 146 -6.77 -11.96 9.27
CA ASP A 146 -7.79 -12.28 8.26
C ASP A 146 -8.85 -11.18 8.16
N VAL A 147 -8.40 -9.92 8.03
CA VAL A 147 -9.29 -8.77 8.01
C VAL A 147 -10.13 -8.81 6.74
N ASP A 148 -11.45 -8.84 6.90
CA ASP A 148 -12.41 -8.84 5.80
C ASP A 148 -12.26 -7.62 4.89
N LEU A 149 -12.43 -7.83 3.59
CA LEU A 149 -12.56 -6.75 2.63
C LEU A 149 -13.82 -5.92 2.93
N ASP A 150 -13.70 -4.60 2.88
CA ASP A 150 -14.89 -3.74 2.96
C ASP A 150 -15.72 -3.88 1.69
N GLY A 151 -17.04 -4.07 1.80
CA GLY A 151 -17.92 -4.37 0.67
C GLY A 151 -17.94 -3.34 -0.45
N TYR A 152 -17.56 -2.07 -0.19
CA TYR A 152 -17.42 -1.06 -1.25
C TYR A 152 -16.23 -1.32 -2.18
N LEU A 153 -15.31 -2.19 -1.80
CA LEU A 153 -14.14 -2.58 -2.60
C LEU A 153 -14.42 -3.81 -3.50
N ASP A 154 -15.52 -4.52 -3.30
CA ASP A 154 -15.83 -5.73 -4.08
C ASP A 154 -15.76 -5.52 -5.62
N PRO A 155 -16.20 -4.39 -6.19
CA PRO A 155 -16.09 -4.16 -7.64
C PRO A 155 -14.66 -4.07 -8.18
N TYR A 156 -13.67 -3.87 -7.29
CA TYR A 156 -12.26 -3.68 -7.65
C TYR A 156 -11.41 -4.92 -7.35
N ARG A 157 -12.02 -6.02 -6.92
CA ARG A 157 -11.28 -7.28 -6.77
C ARG A 157 -10.63 -7.66 -8.09
N LYS A 158 -9.42 -8.17 -8.02
CA LYS A 158 -8.81 -8.84 -9.17
C LYS A 158 -9.57 -10.14 -9.39
N ASP A 159 -10.07 -10.37 -10.61
CA ASP A 159 -10.65 -11.66 -10.97
C ASP A 159 -9.62 -12.75 -10.69
N GLU A 160 -9.95 -13.70 -9.82
CA GLU A 160 -9.16 -14.91 -9.68
C GLU A 160 -9.16 -15.58 -11.06
N ALA A 161 -8.00 -15.63 -11.71
CA ALA A 161 -7.86 -16.37 -12.96
C ALA A 161 -8.38 -17.78 -12.70
N THR A 162 -9.50 -18.14 -13.31
CA THR A 162 -10.09 -19.48 -13.21
C THR A 162 -8.97 -20.48 -13.43
N PRO A 163 -8.64 -21.37 -12.47
CA PRO A 163 -7.58 -22.34 -12.68
C PRO A 163 -7.95 -23.13 -13.94
N ALA A 164 -7.05 -23.16 -14.90
CA ALA A 164 -7.24 -23.94 -16.12
C ALA A 164 -7.64 -25.35 -15.71
N LYS A 165 -8.87 -25.76 -16.03
CA LYS A 165 -9.36 -27.11 -15.76
C LYS A 165 -8.36 -28.07 -16.39
N GLY A 166 -7.54 -28.70 -15.55
CA GLY A 166 -6.66 -29.79 -15.96
C GLY A 166 -7.53 -30.85 -16.61
N THR A 167 -7.36 -31.02 -17.89
CA THR A 167 -7.86 -32.20 -18.60
C THR A 167 -7.13 -33.40 -18.05
N ALA A 168 -7.89 -34.28 -17.41
CA ALA A 168 -7.45 -35.61 -16.99
C ALA A 168 -7.04 -36.47 -18.19
#